data_ffec668ab8bae8631124eff36761af9a
#
_entry.id   ffec668ab8bae8631124eff36761af9a
#
_cell.length_a   1.000
_cell.length_b   1.000
_cell.length_c   1.000
_cell.angle_alpha   90.00
_cell.angle_beta   90.00
_cell.angle_gamma   90.00
#
_symmetry.space_group_name_H-M   'P 1'
#
loop_
_entity.id
_entity.type
_entity.pdbx_description
1 polymer ?
#
loop_
_entity_poly.entity_id
_entity_poly.type
_entity_poly.pdbx_seq_one_letter_code
_entity_poly.pdbx_strand_id
1 'polypeptide(L)'
;VTRWQLTLSVDRRDARTPIFVRISRAISADIRRGRLVPGAALPGQRSLAKTLGVDRETVAAAYGELKAQGWIVVRPAKGAFVTEAFPDVTPARAARERVVRARGPAFAFEVAATPALIPEPRRAFDLSRSAPDPREFPTAEFTRALRRQLVRSGSSLLGYGDARGHPGLRSAIATMLTMRRGLAVSADEVVVVRGSQMGLELVARALVGPGDTVAVENPGYPSAWAAFEGAGARLLALPVDDSGLDVASLERAASAHRVRAVYVTPHHQYPTTVTLAPARRMALLDVARRHRIAVIEDDYDHEYHYEGRPILPLASIDDGGSVIYVGTLSKTLAPTLRIGYVAAPRPVVETLAAVRQRIDRQGDLATEAAVADLMEEGVVQRHAWRMQRLCRVRRDAFVEAVRTKLGERLELNTPPGGMAVWTRVLSGLDVEAWARRCRTRDVILQTGRKFTRDLRPIPYLRLNFAALREHELEEAVRRMAASV
;
A
#
# COMPACT_ATOMS: atom_id res chain seq x y z
N VAL A 1 -61.04 2.62 26.34
CA VAL A 1 -59.63 2.51 26.73
C VAL A 1 -59.22 1.05 26.54
N THR A 2 -58.72 0.70 25.38
CA THR A 2 -58.31 -0.68 25.03
C THR A 2 -57.08 -1.03 25.86
N ARG A 3 -57.19 -2.02 26.76
CA ARG A 3 -56.07 -2.57 27.52
C ARG A 3 -55.10 -3.21 26.55
N TRP A 4 -53.92 -2.67 26.49
CA TRP A 4 -52.79 -3.21 25.71
C TRP A 4 -52.34 -4.57 26.27
N GLN A 5 -52.52 -5.63 25.52
CA GLN A 5 -51.84 -6.92 25.75
C GLN A 5 -50.73 -7.08 24.71
N LEU A 6 -49.64 -6.34 24.87
CA LEU A 6 -48.46 -6.54 24.05
C LEU A 6 -47.55 -7.54 24.75
N THR A 7 -47.42 -8.72 24.19
CA THR A 7 -46.38 -9.68 24.58
C THR A 7 -45.12 -9.35 23.76
N LEU A 8 -44.34 -8.37 24.22
CA LEU A 8 -43.06 -8.06 23.63
C LEU A 8 -42.09 -9.23 23.85
N SER A 9 -41.69 -9.89 22.79
CA SER A 9 -40.62 -10.89 22.82
C SER A 9 -39.26 -10.20 22.82
N VAL A 10 -38.77 -9.87 24.03
CA VAL A 10 -37.40 -9.34 24.18
C VAL A 10 -36.45 -10.52 24.31
N ASP A 11 -35.47 -10.62 23.40
CA ASP A 11 -34.45 -11.66 23.50
C ASP A 11 -33.60 -11.47 24.76
N ARG A 12 -33.76 -12.40 25.71
CA ARG A 12 -33.04 -12.41 26.99
C ARG A 12 -31.69 -13.16 26.92
N ARG A 13 -31.39 -13.84 25.82
CA ARG A 13 -30.17 -14.68 25.67
C ARG A 13 -28.94 -13.88 25.25
N ASP A 14 -29.11 -12.72 24.60
CA ASP A 14 -28.03 -11.87 24.22
C ASP A 14 -27.56 -10.95 25.36
N ALA A 15 -26.66 -11.45 26.19
CA ALA A 15 -26.10 -10.69 27.31
C ALA A 15 -25.13 -9.56 26.87
N ARG A 16 -24.72 -9.53 25.61
CA ARG A 16 -23.75 -8.53 25.08
C ARG A 16 -24.43 -7.23 24.65
N THR A 17 -25.71 -7.28 24.29
CA THR A 17 -26.48 -6.08 23.88
C THR A 17 -27.20 -5.47 25.07
N PRO A 18 -27.06 -4.14 25.34
CA PRO A 18 -27.79 -3.46 26.41
C PRO A 18 -29.29 -3.68 26.32
N ILE A 19 -29.95 -3.86 27.48
CA ILE A 19 -31.38 -4.23 27.56
C ILE A 19 -32.26 -3.20 26.85
N PHE A 20 -31.98 -1.89 26.95
CA PHE A 20 -32.75 -0.85 26.27
C PHE A 20 -32.72 -0.97 24.75
N VAL A 21 -31.56 -1.37 24.18
CA VAL A 21 -31.42 -1.62 22.72
C VAL A 21 -32.24 -2.84 22.30
N ARG A 22 -32.29 -3.88 23.13
CA ARG A 22 -33.12 -5.07 22.88
C ARG A 22 -34.61 -4.75 22.90
N ILE A 23 -35.04 -3.89 23.85
CA ILE A 23 -36.41 -3.40 23.91
C ILE A 23 -36.77 -2.55 22.68
N SER A 24 -35.92 -1.61 22.28
CA SER A 24 -36.15 -0.78 21.11
C SER A 24 -36.23 -1.60 19.82
N ARG A 25 -35.35 -2.62 19.66
CA ARG A 25 -35.41 -3.56 18.54
C ARG A 25 -36.70 -4.41 18.53
N ALA A 26 -37.17 -4.87 19.67
CA ALA A 26 -38.41 -5.63 19.76
C ALA A 26 -39.62 -4.79 19.34
N ILE A 27 -39.72 -3.54 19.83
CA ILE A 27 -40.80 -2.61 19.46
C ILE A 27 -40.73 -2.26 17.96
N SER A 28 -39.56 -1.90 17.44
CA SER A 28 -39.40 -1.59 16.02
C SER A 28 -39.70 -2.79 15.11
N ALA A 29 -39.40 -4.01 15.56
CA ALA A 29 -39.76 -5.23 14.84
C ALA A 29 -41.29 -5.44 14.82
N ASP A 30 -42.01 -5.12 15.88
CA ASP A 30 -43.46 -5.23 15.95
C ASP A 30 -44.16 -4.16 15.09
N ILE A 31 -43.59 -2.96 15.03
CA ILE A 31 -44.02 -1.92 14.09
C ILE A 31 -43.84 -2.41 12.64
N ARG A 32 -42.67 -2.93 12.30
CA ARG A 32 -42.38 -3.43 10.93
C ARG A 32 -43.27 -4.60 10.52
N ARG A 33 -43.67 -5.44 11.47
CA ARG A 33 -44.56 -6.58 11.22
C ARG A 33 -46.05 -6.17 11.19
N GLY A 34 -46.35 -4.89 11.37
CA GLY A 34 -47.72 -4.37 11.36
C GLY A 34 -48.53 -4.72 12.64
N ARG A 35 -47.89 -5.27 13.67
CA ARG A 35 -48.55 -5.52 14.97
C ARG A 35 -48.81 -4.22 15.71
N LEU A 36 -47.97 -3.22 15.52
CA LEU A 36 -48.11 -1.87 15.98
C LEU A 36 -48.37 -0.97 14.78
N VAL A 37 -49.61 -0.55 14.58
CA VAL A 37 -49.99 0.28 13.46
C VAL A 37 -49.61 1.75 13.65
N PRO A 38 -49.43 2.57 12.58
CA PRO A 38 -49.21 3.99 12.67
C PRO A 38 -50.26 4.68 13.56
N GLY A 39 -49.85 5.61 14.40
CA GLY A 39 -50.72 6.32 15.35
C GLY A 39 -51.07 5.52 16.62
N ALA A 40 -50.69 4.25 16.72
CA ALA A 40 -50.95 3.45 17.93
C ALA A 40 -50.22 4.02 19.16
N ALA A 41 -50.94 4.13 20.30
CA ALA A 41 -50.32 4.56 21.56
C ALA A 41 -49.43 3.45 22.13
N LEU A 42 -48.24 3.75 22.57
CA LEU A 42 -47.36 2.83 23.32
C LEU A 42 -47.68 2.86 24.80
N PRO A 43 -47.40 1.76 25.55
CA PRO A 43 -47.56 1.76 26.99
C PRO A 43 -46.77 2.86 27.68
N GLY A 44 -47.30 3.40 28.77
CA GLY A 44 -46.51 4.34 29.59
C GLY A 44 -45.24 3.69 30.12
N GLN A 45 -44.15 4.44 30.22
CA GLN A 45 -42.84 3.91 30.62
C GLN A 45 -42.87 3.10 31.91
N ARG A 46 -43.64 3.54 32.93
CA ARG A 46 -43.80 2.80 34.21
C ARG A 46 -44.53 1.47 34.02
N SER A 47 -45.57 1.46 33.18
CA SER A 47 -46.35 0.26 32.89
C SER A 47 -45.52 -0.78 32.13
N LEU A 48 -44.78 -0.35 31.10
CA LEU A 48 -43.93 -1.24 30.31
C LEU A 48 -42.75 -1.76 31.14
N ALA A 49 -42.15 -0.93 31.99
CA ALA A 49 -41.07 -1.32 32.89
C ALA A 49 -41.53 -2.44 33.83
N LYS A 50 -42.74 -2.30 34.45
CA LYS A 50 -43.34 -3.32 35.29
C LYS A 50 -43.60 -4.61 34.51
N THR A 51 -44.10 -4.53 33.28
CA THR A 51 -44.41 -5.70 32.45
C THR A 51 -43.14 -6.46 32.03
N LEU A 52 -42.04 -5.74 31.76
CA LEU A 52 -40.77 -6.34 31.33
C LEU A 52 -39.86 -6.72 32.50
N GLY A 53 -40.15 -6.30 33.73
CA GLY A 53 -39.27 -6.51 34.89
C GLY A 53 -37.94 -5.76 34.79
N VAL A 54 -37.98 -4.51 34.31
CA VAL A 54 -36.80 -3.62 34.14
C VAL A 54 -37.06 -2.26 34.77
N ASP A 55 -36.02 -1.47 34.97
CA ASP A 55 -36.16 -0.12 35.49
C ASP A 55 -36.84 0.82 34.49
N ARG A 56 -37.55 1.82 35.01
CA ARG A 56 -38.24 2.85 34.23
C ARG A 56 -37.27 3.59 33.28
N GLU A 57 -36.04 3.86 33.74
CA GLU A 57 -35.02 4.56 32.96
C GLU A 57 -34.57 3.74 31.76
N THR A 58 -34.49 2.42 31.88
CA THR A 58 -34.21 1.50 30.77
C THR A 58 -35.27 1.61 29.67
N VAL A 59 -36.56 1.72 30.04
CA VAL A 59 -37.65 1.92 29.07
C VAL A 59 -37.62 3.33 28.51
N ALA A 60 -37.27 4.34 29.32
CA ALA A 60 -37.11 5.71 28.85
C ALA A 60 -35.98 5.81 27.80
N ALA A 61 -34.84 5.15 28.03
CA ALA A 61 -33.75 5.04 27.09
C ALA A 61 -34.17 4.33 25.78
N ALA A 62 -34.94 3.23 25.89
CA ALA A 62 -35.46 2.54 24.70
C ALA A 62 -36.43 3.42 23.88
N TYR A 63 -37.25 4.20 24.54
CA TYR A 63 -38.17 5.15 23.88
C TYR A 63 -37.40 6.35 23.30
N GLY A 64 -36.33 6.80 23.95
CA GLY A 64 -35.42 7.80 23.44
C GLY A 64 -34.77 7.36 22.11
N GLU A 65 -34.30 6.12 22.08
CA GLU A 65 -33.70 5.50 20.88
C GLU A 65 -34.73 5.37 19.73
N LEU A 66 -35.95 4.87 20.05
CA LEU A 66 -37.04 4.76 19.07
C LEU A 66 -37.45 6.14 18.50
N LYS A 67 -37.45 7.18 19.34
CA LYS A 67 -37.73 8.55 18.92
C LYS A 67 -36.64 9.09 18.05
N ALA A 68 -35.38 8.88 18.42
CA ALA A 68 -34.22 9.29 17.61
C ALA A 68 -34.19 8.61 16.23
N GLN A 69 -34.64 7.35 16.18
CA GLN A 69 -34.77 6.60 14.94
C GLN A 69 -36.05 6.92 14.15
N GLY A 70 -36.94 7.80 14.67
CA GLY A 70 -38.19 8.21 14.01
C GLY A 70 -39.31 7.18 14.03
N TRP A 71 -39.19 6.09 14.82
CA TRP A 71 -40.25 5.08 14.95
C TRP A 71 -41.42 5.55 15.77
N ILE A 72 -41.21 6.45 16.73
CA ILE A 72 -42.22 6.98 17.61
C ILE A 72 -42.13 8.49 17.74
N VAL A 73 -43.28 9.10 18.07
CA VAL A 73 -43.38 10.50 18.46
C VAL A 73 -43.86 10.58 19.89
N VAL A 74 -43.26 11.47 20.68
CA VAL A 74 -43.72 11.71 22.07
C VAL A 74 -44.52 13.00 22.06
N ARG A 75 -45.79 12.92 22.46
CA ARG A 75 -46.71 14.06 22.61
C ARG A 75 -46.79 14.45 24.10
N PRO A 76 -46.46 15.70 24.44
CA PRO A 76 -46.54 16.14 25.84
C PRO A 76 -47.91 15.78 26.48
N ALA A 77 -47.89 15.29 27.70
CA ALA A 77 -49.05 14.84 28.49
C ALA A 77 -49.90 13.70 27.87
N LYS A 78 -49.65 13.27 26.64
CA LYS A 78 -50.40 12.23 25.90
C LYS A 78 -49.65 10.91 25.78
N GLY A 79 -48.31 10.91 25.93
CA GLY A 79 -47.48 9.70 25.85
C GLY A 79 -46.75 9.52 24.54
N ALA A 80 -46.29 8.28 24.31
CA ALA A 80 -45.54 7.90 23.09
C ALA A 80 -46.48 7.19 22.09
N PHE A 81 -46.35 7.52 20.81
CA PHE A 81 -47.17 6.99 19.73
C PHE A 81 -46.29 6.51 18.57
N VAL A 82 -46.71 5.47 17.88
CA VAL A 82 -46.07 5.06 16.62
C VAL A 82 -46.22 6.18 15.60
N THR A 83 -45.15 6.54 14.92
CA THR A 83 -45.19 7.62 13.91
C THR A 83 -46.17 7.30 12.77
N GLU A 84 -46.85 8.33 12.25
CA GLU A 84 -47.74 8.20 11.10
C GLU A 84 -46.98 8.27 9.77
N ALA A 85 -45.85 9.03 9.78
CA ALA A 85 -44.93 9.08 8.68
C ALA A 85 -43.71 8.21 9.02
N PHE A 86 -43.76 6.93 8.64
CA PHE A 86 -42.54 6.13 8.75
C PHE A 86 -41.44 6.76 7.94
N PRO A 87 -40.21 6.87 8.50
CA PRO A 87 -39.07 7.03 7.63
C PRO A 87 -39.15 5.85 6.66
N ASP A 88 -39.06 6.11 5.36
CA ASP A 88 -39.13 5.10 4.30
C ASP A 88 -38.15 3.96 4.60
N VAL A 89 -38.57 3.01 5.41
CA VAL A 89 -37.72 1.94 5.91
C VAL A 89 -38.15 0.63 5.33
N THR A 90 -37.82 0.49 4.08
CA THR A 90 -37.41 -0.81 3.60
C THR A 90 -36.10 -0.70 2.80
N PRO A 91 -34.99 -0.18 3.42
CA PRO A 91 -33.69 -0.23 2.76
C PRO A 91 -33.28 -1.66 2.42
N ALA A 92 -33.62 -2.63 3.28
CA ALA A 92 -33.21 -4.03 3.10
C ALA A 92 -34.00 -4.74 1.97
N ARG A 93 -35.31 -4.45 1.79
CA ARG A 93 -36.10 -5.05 0.71
C ARG A 93 -35.81 -4.38 -0.62
N ALA A 94 -35.76 -3.05 -0.64
CA ALA A 94 -35.37 -2.29 -1.82
C ALA A 94 -33.89 -2.55 -2.22
N ALA A 95 -32.99 -2.73 -1.25
CA ALA A 95 -31.61 -3.11 -1.51
C ALA A 95 -31.50 -4.54 -2.05
N ARG A 96 -32.24 -5.52 -1.51
CA ARG A 96 -32.27 -6.89 -2.06
C ARG A 96 -32.84 -6.95 -3.46
N GLU A 97 -33.91 -6.22 -3.75
CA GLU A 97 -34.50 -6.15 -5.09
C GLU A 97 -33.59 -5.39 -6.10
N ARG A 98 -32.78 -4.42 -5.62
CA ARG A 98 -31.79 -3.73 -6.45
C ARG A 98 -30.53 -4.56 -6.71
N VAL A 99 -30.08 -5.37 -5.76
CA VAL A 99 -28.89 -6.25 -5.94
C VAL A 99 -29.15 -7.31 -7.00
N VAL A 100 -30.40 -7.76 -7.20
CA VAL A 100 -30.76 -8.72 -8.26
C VAL A 100 -30.74 -8.07 -9.66
N ARG A 101 -30.78 -6.75 -9.76
CA ARG A 101 -30.61 -6.02 -11.03
C ARG A 101 -29.31 -5.23 -10.99
N ALA A 102 -28.18 -5.91 -11.15
CA ALA A 102 -26.88 -5.26 -11.42
C ALA A 102 -26.97 -4.54 -12.79
N ARG A 103 -27.63 -3.39 -12.81
CA ARG A 103 -27.56 -2.47 -13.94
C ARG A 103 -26.24 -1.72 -13.82
N GLY A 104 -25.49 -1.62 -14.90
CA GLY A 104 -24.35 -0.71 -15.00
C GLY A 104 -24.78 0.73 -14.64
N PRO A 105 -23.81 1.64 -14.47
CA PRO A 105 -24.11 3.03 -14.14
C PRO A 105 -25.05 3.64 -15.19
N ALA A 106 -26.03 4.44 -14.74
CA ALA A 106 -26.96 5.15 -15.62
C ALA A 106 -26.35 6.40 -16.28
N PHE A 107 -25.05 6.58 -16.16
CA PHE A 107 -24.28 7.67 -16.77
C PHE A 107 -23.18 7.08 -17.66
N ALA A 108 -22.67 7.86 -18.62
CA ALA A 108 -21.54 7.46 -19.46
C ALA A 108 -20.31 7.20 -18.59
N PHE A 109 -19.87 5.95 -18.56
CA PHE A 109 -18.73 5.50 -17.79
C PHE A 109 -17.87 4.58 -18.65
N GLU A 110 -16.77 5.12 -19.13
CA GLU A 110 -15.75 4.33 -19.79
C GLU A 110 -14.82 3.72 -18.74
N VAL A 111 -14.88 2.42 -18.59
CA VAL A 111 -13.93 1.67 -17.77
C VAL A 111 -12.62 1.65 -18.53
N ALA A 112 -11.60 2.38 -18.05
CA ALA A 112 -10.25 2.12 -18.49
C ALA A 112 -9.98 0.61 -18.32
N ALA A 113 -9.42 -0.03 -19.33
CA ALA A 113 -9.16 -1.47 -19.31
C ALA A 113 -8.31 -1.84 -18.07
N THR A 114 -9.00 -2.20 -17.01
CA THR A 114 -8.35 -2.66 -15.77
C THR A 114 -8.04 -4.13 -15.97
N PRO A 115 -6.78 -4.56 -15.80
CA PRO A 115 -6.46 -5.98 -15.84
C PRO A 115 -7.36 -6.75 -14.87
N ALA A 116 -7.96 -7.83 -15.34
CA ALA A 116 -8.80 -8.68 -14.50
C ALA A 116 -7.99 -9.12 -13.26
N LEU A 117 -8.55 -8.90 -12.07
CA LEU A 117 -7.98 -9.44 -10.83
C LEU A 117 -8.10 -10.96 -10.90
N ILE A 118 -7.00 -11.62 -11.22
CA ILE A 118 -6.94 -13.08 -11.19
C ILE A 118 -6.83 -13.49 -9.71
N PRO A 119 -7.79 -14.24 -9.16
CA PRO A 119 -7.70 -14.69 -7.77
C PRO A 119 -6.40 -15.46 -7.54
N GLU A 120 -5.69 -15.11 -6.47
CA GLU A 120 -4.48 -15.83 -6.08
C GLU A 120 -4.84 -17.07 -5.27
N PRO A 121 -4.13 -18.20 -5.47
CA PRO A 121 -4.29 -19.37 -4.63
C PRO A 121 -4.02 -19.04 -3.15
N ARG A 122 -4.86 -19.52 -2.24
CA ARG A 122 -4.76 -19.20 -0.80
C ARG A 122 -3.44 -19.64 -0.12
N ARG A 123 -2.71 -20.56 -0.71
CA ARG A 123 -1.44 -21.13 -0.19
C ARG A 123 -0.36 -21.21 -1.27
N ALA A 124 -0.28 -20.20 -2.12
CA ALA A 124 0.74 -20.17 -3.17
C ALA A 124 2.11 -19.77 -2.64
N PHE A 125 3.16 -20.36 -3.21
CA PHE A 125 4.53 -19.86 -3.11
C PHE A 125 4.65 -18.67 -4.07
N ASP A 126 4.52 -17.46 -3.53
CA ASP A 126 4.51 -16.25 -4.35
C ASP A 126 5.94 -15.72 -4.54
N LEU A 127 6.54 -16.07 -5.66
CA LEU A 127 7.85 -15.57 -6.11
C LEU A 127 7.74 -14.26 -6.93
N SER A 128 6.53 -13.70 -7.07
CA SER A 128 6.29 -12.50 -7.88
C SER A 128 6.45 -11.19 -7.10
N ARG A 129 6.35 -11.22 -5.77
CA ARG A 129 6.29 -10.01 -4.92
C ARG A 129 7.60 -9.75 -4.19
N SER A 130 8.21 -8.60 -4.43
CA SER A 130 9.32 -8.12 -3.61
C SER A 130 8.77 -7.58 -2.29
N ALA A 131 8.69 -8.43 -1.28
CA ALA A 131 8.27 -8.05 0.08
C ALA A 131 9.12 -8.81 1.10
N PRO A 132 9.39 -8.23 2.28
CA PRO A 132 9.98 -8.99 3.39
C PRO A 132 8.98 -10.02 3.91
N ASP A 133 9.50 -11.01 4.61
CA ASP A 133 8.69 -12.00 5.32
C ASP A 133 7.92 -11.33 6.47
N PRO A 134 6.59 -11.28 6.46
CA PRO A 134 5.82 -10.61 7.51
C PRO A 134 5.95 -11.29 8.88
N ARG A 135 6.39 -12.56 8.92
CA ARG A 135 6.64 -13.32 10.15
C ARG A 135 7.82 -12.75 10.95
N GLU A 136 8.70 -12.02 10.28
CA GLU A 136 9.90 -11.42 10.87
C GLU A 136 9.68 -10.00 11.43
N PHE A 137 8.49 -9.43 11.22
CA PHE A 137 8.17 -8.07 11.68
C PHE A 137 8.32 -7.93 13.21
N PRO A 138 8.94 -6.86 13.72
CA PRO A 138 9.17 -6.63 15.15
C PRO A 138 7.86 -6.19 15.86
N THR A 139 6.88 -7.10 15.94
CA THR A 139 5.52 -6.82 16.40
C THR A 139 5.48 -6.29 17.84
N ALA A 140 6.29 -6.87 18.75
CA ALA A 140 6.30 -6.50 20.15
C ALA A 140 6.81 -5.06 20.36
N GLU A 141 7.90 -4.71 19.67
CA GLU A 141 8.50 -3.38 19.70
C GLU A 141 7.56 -2.34 19.11
N PHE A 142 6.99 -2.65 17.94
CA PHE A 142 6.04 -1.76 17.26
C PHE A 142 4.79 -1.51 18.12
N THR A 143 4.18 -2.57 18.67
CA THR A 143 2.99 -2.44 19.53
C THR A 143 3.28 -1.59 20.77
N ARG A 144 4.46 -1.76 21.38
CA ARG A 144 4.90 -0.98 22.54
C ARG A 144 5.10 0.50 22.18
N ALA A 145 5.77 0.79 21.07
CA ALA A 145 5.97 2.14 20.57
C ALA A 145 4.64 2.83 20.24
N LEU A 146 3.76 2.18 19.50
CA LEU A 146 2.44 2.70 19.14
C LEU A 146 1.59 3.01 20.39
N ARG A 147 1.55 2.09 21.37
CA ARG A 147 0.85 2.31 22.64
C ARG A 147 1.44 3.50 23.40
N ARG A 148 2.75 3.60 23.49
CA ARG A 148 3.45 4.72 24.16
C ARG A 148 3.07 6.06 23.53
N GLN A 149 3.08 6.16 22.21
CA GLN A 149 2.75 7.37 21.48
C GLN A 149 1.26 7.76 21.67
N LEU A 150 0.35 6.80 21.59
CA LEU A 150 -1.08 7.05 21.82
C LEU A 150 -1.37 7.49 23.25
N VAL A 151 -0.68 6.95 24.26
CA VAL A 151 -0.84 7.36 25.67
C VAL A 151 -0.26 8.75 25.91
N ARG A 152 0.91 9.07 25.31
CA ARG A 152 1.62 10.34 25.56
C ARG A 152 1.02 11.51 24.79
N SER A 153 0.60 11.30 23.55
CA SER A 153 0.26 12.36 22.60
C SER A 153 -1.04 12.09 21.83
N GLY A 154 -1.91 11.19 22.33
CA GLY A 154 -3.05 10.64 21.60
C GLY A 154 -3.97 11.69 20.95
N SER A 155 -4.33 12.75 21.66
CA SER A 155 -5.21 13.80 21.11
C SER A 155 -4.59 14.52 19.90
N SER A 156 -3.29 14.80 19.93
CA SER A 156 -2.60 15.47 18.82
C SER A 156 -2.36 14.54 17.63
N LEU A 157 -2.10 13.24 17.88
CA LEU A 157 -1.90 12.24 16.83
C LEU A 157 -3.19 11.84 16.12
N LEU A 158 -4.35 12.02 16.77
CA LEU A 158 -5.66 11.71 16.20
C LEU A 158 -6.30 12.91 15.48
N GLY A 159 -5.66 14.07 15.50
CA GLY A 159 -6.05 15.27 14.76
C GLY A 159 -5.43 15.34 13.36
N TYR A 160 -5.75 16.43 12.65
CA TYR A 160 -5.04 16.78 11.42
C TYR A 160 -3.65 17.33 11.73
N GLY A 161 -2.65 16.94 10.95
CA GLY A 161 -1.27 17.33 11.08
C GLY A 161 -0.65 17.91 9.81
N ASP A 162 0.69 17.94 9.79
CA ASP A 162 1.46 18.43 8.65
C ASP A 162 1.36 17.48 7.45
N ALA A 163 1.09 18.02 6.27
CA ALA A 163 1.07 17.25 5.03
C ALA A 163 2.42 16.61 4.70
N ARG A 164 3.53 17.15 5.23
CA ARG A 164 4.87 16.54 5.10
C ARG A 164 5.06 15.28 5.96
N GLY A 165 4.12 14.98 6.88
CA GLY A 165 4.18 13.86 7.80
C GLY A 165 4.70 14.23 9.19
N HIS A 166 4.73 13.25 10.10
CA HIS A 166 5.10 13.42 11.49
C HIS A 166 6.53 13.98 11.63
N PRO A 167 6.73 15.10 12.37
CA PRO A 167 8.03 15.78 12.42
C PRO A 167 9.14 14.89 12.98
N GLY A 168 8.88 14.09 14.00
CA GLY A 168 9.84 13.13 14.53
C GLY A 168 10.27 12.10 13.49
N LEU A 169 9.35 11.60 12.66
CA LEU A 169 9.69 10.66 11.61
C LEU A 169 10.51 11.30 10.48
N ARG A 170 10.19 12.55 10.11
CA ARG A 170 11.01 13.30 9.14
C ARG A 170 12.44 13.49 9.63
N SER A 171 12.61 13.85 10.92
CA SER A 171 13.91 13.99 11.56
C SER A 171 14.68 12.68 11.61
N ALA A 172 14.04 11.59 12.02
CA ALA A 172 14.67 10.26 12.07
C ALA A 172 15.09 9.76 10.68
N ILE A 173 14.28 10.02 9.64
CA ILE A 173 14.62 9.70 8.25
C ILE A 173 15.81 10.55 7.78
N ALA A 174 15.80 11.86 8.01
CA ALA A 174 16.92 12.74 7.64
C ALA A 174 18.23 12.28 8.30
N THR A 175 18.18 11.95 9.58
CA THR A 175 19.35 11.39 10.31
C THR A 175 19.82 10.08 9.67
N MET A 176 18.91 9.17 9.37
CA MET A 176 19.23 7.89 8.72
C MET A 176 19.87 8.12 7.33
N LEU A 177 19.31 9.01 6.53
CA LEU A 177 19.85 9.35 5.20
C LEU A 177 21.25 9.94 5.30
N THR A 178 21.48 10.86 6.22
CA THR A 178 22.80 11.46 6.43
C THR A 178 23.82 10.44 6.90
N MET A 179 23.51 9.71 7.95
CA MET A 179 24.48 8.82 8.61
C MET A 179 24.78 7.54 7.81
N ARG A 180 23.85 7.07 6.98
CA ARG A 180 23.97 5.76 6.32
C ARG A 180 24.04 5.80 4.82
N ARG A 181 23.53 6.86 4.21
CA ARG A 181 23.46 7.00 2.76
C ARG A 181 24.25 8.23 2.25
N GLY A 182 24.85 8.99 3.15
CA GLY A 182 25.68 10.14 2.80
C GLY A 182 24.93 11.33 2.22
N LEU A 183 23.57 11.38 2.37
CA LEU A 183 22.79 12.50 1.90
C LEU A 183 22.82 13.63 2.95
N ALA A 184 23.32 14.80 2.58
CA ALA A 184 23.24 15.99 3.42
C ALA A 184 21.82 16.58 3.33
N VAL A 185 20.89 16.07 4.16
CA VAL A 185 19.47 16.42 4.11
C VAL A 185 18.92 16.72 5.51
N SER A 186 18.11 17.77 5.62
CA SER A 186 17.40 18.18 6.84
C SER A 186 15.97 17.60 6.87
N ALA A 187 15.32 17.66 8.03
CA ALA A 187 13.92 17.26 8.16
C ALA A 187 12.95 18.09 7.30
N ASP A 188 13.33 19.32 6.93
CA ASP A 188 12.50 20.17 6.05
C ASP A 188 12.61 19.79 4.56
N GLU A 189 13.60 18.98 4.22
CA GLU A 189 13.82 18.42 2.89
C GLU A 189 13.27 17.00 2.75
N VAL A 190 12.49 16.53 3.73
CA VAL A 190 11.84 15.22 3.72
C VAL A 190 10.33 15.35 3.79
N VAL A 191 9.63 14.64 2.91
CA VAL A 191 8.19 14.38 3.03
C VAL A 191 7.95 12.89 3.19
N VAL A 192 7.21 12.52 4.24
CA VAL A 192 6.74 11.14 4.47
C VAL A 192 5.53 10.88 3.59
N VAL A 193 5.46 9.73 2.94
CA VAL A 193 4.40 9.36 2.00
C VAL A 193 3.89 7.95 2.26
N ARG A 194 2.72 7.60 1.73
CA ARG A 194 2.15 6.24 1.86
C ARG A 194 2.82 5.23 0.92
N GLY A 195 4.10 4.93 1.20
CA GLY A 195 4.96 4.10 0.37
C GLY A 195 5.50 4.84 -0.85
N SER A 196 6.58 4.31 -1.47
CA SER A 196 7.24 4.93 -2.63
C SER A 196 6.30 5.19 -3.81
N GLN A 197 5.29 4.33 -4.03
CA GLN A 197 4.31 4.54 -5.11
C GLN A 197 3.57 5.88 -4.99
N MET A 198 3.14 6.26 -3.78
CA MET A 198 2.56 7.59 -3.57
C MET A 198 3.61 8.69 -3.75
N GLY A 199 4.85 8.45 -3.32
CA GLY A 199 5.96 9.38 -3.57
C GLY A 199 6.14 9.66 -5.06
N LEU A 200 6.17 8.61 -5.89
CA LEU A 200 6.27 8.73 -7.35
C LEU A 200 5.08 9.47 -7.96
N GLU A 201 3.86 9.19 -7.49
CA GLU A 201 2.64 9.90 -7.93
C GLU A 201 2.68 11.40 -7.58
N LEU A 202 3.15 11.75 -6.37
CA LEU A 202 3.30 13.15 -5.97
C LEU A 202 4.36 13.86 -6.79
N VAL A 203 5.52 13.21 -7.01
CA VAL A 203 6.61 13.73 -7.84
C VAL A 203 6.13 13.95 -9.28
N ALA A 204 5.44 12.96 -9.85
CA ALA A 204 4.87 13.08 -11.19
C ALA A 204 3.93 14.29 -11.29
N ARG A 205 2.95 14.41 -10.40
CA ARG A 205 1.99 15.56 -10.40
C ARG A 205 2.60 16.91 -10.10
N ALA A 206 3.71 16.94 -9.36
CA ALA A 206 4.39 18.20 -9.03
C ALA A 206 5.31 18.70 -10.14
N LEU A 207 5.96 17.79 -10.88
CA LEU A 207 7.01 18.14 -11.83
C LEU A 207 6.59 18.04 -13.29
N VAL A 208 5.60 17.19 -13.59
CA VAL A 208 5.24 16.81 -14.95
C VAL A 208 3.90 17.40 -15.33
N GLY A 209 3.85 18.03 -16.48
CA GLY A 209 2.64 18.51 -17.13
C GLY A 209 2.26 17.71 -18.37
N PRO A 210 1.05 17.92 -18.91
CA PRO A 210 0.61 17.26 -20.14
C PRO A 210 1.58 17.49 -21.30
N GLY A 211 2.05 16.39 -21.90
CA GLY A 211 2.98 16.41 -23.03
C GLY A 211 4.46 16.52 -22.68
N ASP A 212 4.84 16.71 -21.42
CA ASP A 212 6.23 16.63 -20.99
C ASP A 212 6.80 15.22 -21.25
N THR A 213 8.09 15.15 -21.61
CA THR A 213 8.77 13.87 -21.83
C THR A 213 9.49 13.44 -20.55
N VAL A 214 9.21 12.21 -20.08
CA VAL A 214 9.93 11.55 -18.99
C VAL A 214 10.63 10.33 -19.50
N ALA A 215 11.96 10.30 -19.32
CA ALA A 215 12.78 9.14 -19.66
C ALA A 215 12.65 8.06 -18.56
N VAL A 216 12.52 6.81 -18.96
CA VAL A 216 12.33 5.66 -18.04
C VAL A 216 13.16 4.47 -18.52
N GLU A 217 13.62 3.65 -17.59
CA GLU A 217 14.30 2.38 -17.87
C GLU A 217 13.37 1.40 -18.61
N ASN A 218 13.91 0.64 -19.58
CA ASN A 218 13.21 -0.43 -20.29
C ASN A 218 14.17 -1.61 -20.58
N PRO A 219 14.01 -2.78 -19.93
CA PRO A 219 12.93 -3.10 -18.98
C PRO A 219 12.98 -2.24 -17.72
N GLY A 220 11.81 -2.01 -17.08
CA GLY A 220 11.72 -1.10 -15.95
C GLY A 220 10.48 -1.36 -15.06
N TYR A 221 10.12 -0.39 -14.22
CA TYR A 221 9.08 -0.49 -13.22
C TYR A 221 7.73 0.06 -13.71
N PRO A 222 6.74 -0.82 -14.02
CA PRO A 222 5.47 -0.39 -14.62
C PRO A 222 4.66 0.58 -13.76
N SER A 223 4.75 0.48 -12.44
CA SER A 223 3.98 1.37 -11.56
C SER A 223 4.53 2.80 -11.55
N ALA A 224 5.84 2.99 -11.77
CA ALA A 224 6.41 4.32 -11.99
C ALA A 224 5.96 4.88 -13.34
N TRP A 225 5.96 4.06 -14.38
CA TRP A 225 5.45 4.46 -15.69
C TRP A 225 4.02 4.97 -15.61
N ALA A 226 3.14 4.20 -14.94
CA ALA A 226 1.74 4.57 -14.76
C ALA A 226 1.56 5.90 -13.99
N ALA A 227 2.43 6.20 -13.01
CA ALA A 227 2.38 7.47 -12.29
C ALA A 227 2.69 8.66 -13.21
N PHE A 228 3.72 8.56 -14.05
CA PHE A 228 4.07 9.63 -14.99
C PHE A 228 3.06 9.76 -16.12
N GLU A 229 2.57 8.65 -16.69
CA GLU A 229 1.48 8.68 -17.69
C GLU A 229 0.20 9.27 -17.10
N GLY A 230 -0.13 8.94 -15.85
CA GLY A 230 -1.27 9.53 -15.14
C GLY A 230 -1.16 11.04 -14.93
N ALA A 231 0.06 11.58 -14.91
CA ALA A 231 0.32 13.03 -14.90
C ALA A 231 0.32 13.66 -16.30
N GLY A 232 0.13 12.86 -17.37
CA GLY A 232 0.09 13.32 -18.75
C GLY A 232 1.45 13.29 -19.48
N ALA A 233 2.48 12.63 -18.93
CA ALA A 233 3.78 12.49 -19.57
C ALA A 233 3.75 11.61 -20.82
N ARG A 234 4.59 11.93 -21.77
CA ARG A 234 5.07 11.00 -22.79
C ARG A 234 6.30 10.28 -22.27
N LEU A 235 6.27 8.93 -22.23
CA LEU A 235 7.40 8.16 -21.76
C LEU A 235 8.39 7.86 -22.89
N LEU A 236 9.66 8.14 -22.61
CA LEU A 236 10.79 7.78 -23.44
C LEU A 236 11.49 6.56 -22.83
N ALA A 237 11.33 5.40 -23.45
CA ALA A 237 11.96 4.16 -23.01
C ALA A 237 13.46 4.15 -23.36
N LEU A 238 14.32 4.02 -22.36
CA LEU A 238 15.77 3.93 -22.51
C LEU A 238 16.25 2.51 -22.23
N PRO A 239 17.20 1.99 -23.02
CA PRO A 239 17.76 0.66 -22.81
C PRO A 239 18.49 0.51 -21.48
N VAL A 240 18.43 -0.71 -20.93
CA VAL A 240 19.22 -1.15 -19.78
C VAL A 240 20.05 -2.35 -20.19
N ASP A 241 21.33 -2.31 -19.87
CA ASP A 241 22.29 -3.41 -20.08
C ASP A 241 22.95 -3.83 -18.75
N ASP A 242 23.99 -4.66 -18.79
CA ASP A 242 24.71 -5.16 -17.63
C ASP A 242 25.42 -4.07 -16.80
N SER A 243 25.50 -2.85 -17.30
CA SER A 243 26.02 -1.66 -16.61
C SER A 243 24.92 -0.70 -16.13
N GLY A 244 23.64 -1.08 -16.29
CA GLY A 244 22.45 -0.29 -15.95
C GLY A 244 21.93 0.54 -17.12
N LEU A 245 21.31 1.68 -16.82
CA LEU A 245 20.75 2.60 -17.83
C LEU A 245 21.79 3.03 -18.87
N ASP A 246 21.42 2.99 -20.17
CA ASP A 246 22.22 3.59 -21.24
C ASP A 246 22.12 5.14 -21.21
N VAL A 247 23.06 5.76 -20.52
CA VAL A 247 23.11 7.22 -20.37
C VAL A 247 23.40 7.93 -21.69
N ALA A 248 24.12 7.28 -22.65
CA ALA A 248 24.35 7.87 -23.95
C ALA A 248 23.04 8.02 -24.76
N SER A 249 22.08 7.09 -24.57
CA SER A 249 20.74 7.23 -25.15
C SER A 249 19.97 8.39 -24.53
N LEU A 250 20.11 8.63 -23.22
CA LEU A 250 19.53 9.81 -22.56
C LEU A 250 20.12 11.10 -23.12
N GLU A 251 21.44 11.18 -23.26
CA GLU A 251 22.12 12.35 -23.80
C GLU A 251 21.65 12.68 -25.23
N ARG A 252 21.59 11.67 -26.11
CA ARG A 252 21.07 11.85 -27.48
C ARG A 252 19.64 12.37 -27.48
N ALA A 253 18.80 11.82 -26.64
CA ALA A 253 17.39 12.23 -26.51
C ALA A 253 17.26 13.66 -25.98
N ALA A 254 18.02 14.01 -24.94
CA ALA A 254 18.03 15.34 -24.33
C ALA A 254 18.56 16.44 -25.27
N SER A 255 19.48 16.07 -26.16
CA SER A 255 19.98 16.97 -27.20
C SER A 255 18.98 17.23 -28.34
N ALA A 256 18.09 16.25 -28.60
CA ALA A 256 17.07 16.34 -29.65
C ALA A 256 15.73 16.91 -29.17
N HIS A 257 15.38 16.66 -27.90
CA HIS A 257 14.09 16.99 -27.32
C HIS A 257 14.22 17.46 -25.87
N ARG A 258 13.26 18.23 -25.39
CA ARG A 258 13.21 18.58 -23.97
C ARG A 258 12.76 17.38 -23.16
N VAL A 259 13.68 16.79 -22.38
CA VAL A 259 13.39 15.77 -21.37
C VAL A 259 13.20 16.47 -20.04
N ARG A 260 12.06 16.27 -19.39
CA ARG A 260 11.70 16.90 -18.12
C ARG A 260 12.34 16.21 -16.92
N ALA A 261 12.28 14.87 -16.93
CA ALA A 261 12.81 14.04 -15.86
C ALA A 261 13.30 12.69 -16.41
N VAL A 262 14.17 12.04 -15.64
CA VAL A 262 14.55 10.64 -15.83
C VAL A 262 14.28 9.86 -14.54
N TYR A 263 13.56 8.74 -14.63
CA TYR A 263 13.33 7.81 -13.54
C TYR A 263 14.30 6.65 -13.62
N VAL A 264 15.00 6.38 -12.51
CA VAL A 264 16.04 5.34 -12.43
C VAL A 264 15.99 4.59 -11.09
N THR A 265 16.40 3.31 -11.12
CA THR A 265 16.59 2.46 -9.95
C THR A 265 18.07 2.03 -9.87
N PRO A 266 19.00 2.94 -9.52
CA PRO A 266 20.43 2.78 -9.80
C PRO A 266 21.17 1.85 -8.85
N HIS A 267 20.58 1.52 -7.69
CA HIS A 267 21.19 0.63 -6.70
C HIS A 267 21.00 -0.84 -7.10
N HIS A 268 19.76 -1.24 -7.33
CA HIS A 268 19.36 -2.51 -7.93
C HIS A 268 18.27 -2.23 -8.97
N GLN A 269 18.67 -2.18 -10.22
CA GLN A 269 17.76 -1.85 -11.32
C GLN A 269 16.55 -2.79 -11.32
N TYR A 270 15.36 -2.24 -11.40
CA TYR A 270 14.14 -3.02 -11.48
C TYR A 270 13.73 -3.23 -12.95
N PRO A 271 13.65 -4.47 -13.46
CA PRO A 271 13.65 -5.74 -12.73
C PRO A 271 15.01 -6.48 -12.72
N THR A 272 16.06 -5.99 -13.43
CA THR A 272 17.24 -6.77 -13.77
C THR A 272 18.22 -7.01 -12.61
N THR A 273 18.05 -6.28 -11.51
CA THR A 273 18.93 -6.27 -10.32
C THR A 273 20.36 -5.76 -10.58
N VAL A 274 20.63 -5.28 -11.77
CA VAL A 274 21.93 -4.71 -12.16
C VAL A 274 22.15 -3.39 -11.41
N THR A 275 23.38 -3.14 -10.99
CA THR A 275 23.77 -1.86 -10.40
C THR A 275 24.26 -0.90 -11.47
N LEU A 276 23.79 0.36 -11.44
CA LEU A 276 24.29 1.39 -12.35
C LEU A 276 25.79 1.64 -12.12
N ALA A 277 26.59 1.40 -13.14
CA ALA A 277 28.05 1.47 -13.07
C ALA A 277 28.53 2.87 -12.64
N PRO A 278 29.63 2.99 -11.87
CA PRO A 278 30.12 4.27 -11.37
C PRO A 278 30.31 5.35 -12.43
N ALA A 279 30.88 4.99 -13.59
CA ALA A 279 31.05 5.92 -14.71
C ALA A 279 29.71 6.45 -15.25
N ARG A 280 28.67 5.58 -15.32
CA ARG A 280 27.34 5.97 -15.77
C ARG A 280 26.61 6.83 -14.73
N ARG A 281 26.88 6.66 -13.43
CA ARG A 281 26.35 7.53 -12.37
C ARG A 281 26.82 8.97 -12.54
N MET A 282 28.12 9.15 -12.76
CA MET A 282 28.69 10.48 -13.01
C MET A 282 28.19 11.08 -14.32
N ALA A 283 28.14 10.30 -15.40
CA ALA A 283 27.61 10.75 -16.68
C ALA A 283 26.13 11.14 -16.59
N LEU A 284 25.31 10.39 -15.85
CA LEU A 284 23.89 10.69 -15.65
C LEU A 284 23.69 12.06 -14.97
N LEU A 285 24.43 12.32 -13.89
CA LEU A 285 24.36 13.61 -13.17
C LEU A 285 24.87 14.76 -14.05
N ASP A 286 25.90 14.53 -14.86
CA ASP A 286 26.41 15.53 -15.78
C ASP A 286 25.39 15.87 -16.89
N VAL A 287 24.77 14.85 -17.50
CA VAL A 287 23.67 15.03 -18.47
C VAL A 287 22.50 15.76 -17.84
N ALA A 288 22.09 15.35 -16.64
CA ALA A 288 20.98 15.96 -15.90
C ALA A 288 21.23 17.45 -15.65
N ARG A 289 22.45 17.81 -15.21
CA ARG A 289 22.85 19.20 -14.96
C ARG A 289 22.85 20.04 -16.25
N ARG A 290 23.49 19.55 -17.34
CA ARG A 290 23.58 20.25 -18.61
C ARG A 290 22.21 20.53 -19.23
N HIS A 291 21.32 19.56 -19.18
CA HIS A 291 20.00 19.64 -19.79
C HIS A 291 18.88 20.02 -18.82
N ARG A 292 19.20 20.31 -17.54
CA ARG A 292 18.24 20.65 -16.47
C ARG A 292 17.14 19.59 -16.29
N ILE A 293 17.54 18.33 -16.28
CA ILE A 293 16.67 17.16 -16.12
C ILE A 293 16.59 16.81 -14.63
N ALA A 294 15.40 16.62 -14.09
CA ALA A 294 15.23 16.06 -12.75
C ALA A 294 15.53 14.55 -12.77
N VAL A 295 16.41 14.08 -11.90
CA VAL A 295 16.68 12.65 -11.71
C VAL A 295 15.82 12.14 -10.57
N ILE A 296 14.92 11.21 -10.84
CA ILE A 296 14.07 10.57 -9.83
C ILE A 296 14.72 9.23 -9.51
N GLU A 297 15.45 9.21 -8.41
CA GLU A 297 16.14 8.03 -7.89
C GLU A 297 15.23 7.24 -6.96
N ASP A 298 14.76 6.06 -7.37
CA ASP A 298 13.98 5.15 -6.54
C ASP A 298 14.88 4.07 -5.94
N ASP A 299 15.17 4.21 -4.65
CA ASP A 299 16.04 3.32 -3.88
C ASP A 299 15.18 2.48 -2.93
N TYR A 300 14.56 1.45 -3.50
CA TYR A 300 13.52 0.66 -2.82
C TYR A 300 14.06 -0.43 -1.89
N ASP A 301 15.30 -0.90 -2.05
CA ASP A 301 15.87 -2.04 -1.34
C ASP A 301 17.33 -1.86 -0.88
N HIS A 302 17.75 -0.64 -0.61
CA HIS A 302 19.09 -0.24 -0.20
C HIS A 302 19.71 -1.12 0.91
N GLU A 303 18.91 -1.56 1.86
CA GLU A 303 19.38 -2.32 3.03
C GLU A 303 19.83 -3.76 2.65
N TYR A 304 19.48 -4.23 1.46
CA TYR A 304 19.76 -5.60 1.01
C TYR A 304 21.00 -5.69 0.15
N HIS A 305 22.15 -5.38 0.75
CA HIS A 305 23.45 -5.50 0.13
C HIS A 305 24.21 -6.65 0.81
N TYR A 306 24.68 -7.63 0.03
CA TYR A 306 25.23 -8.88 0.56
C TYR A 306 26.73 -9.01 0.39
N GLU A 307 27.32 -8.31 -0.58
CA GLU A 307 28.73 -8.43 -0.95
C GLU A 307 29.38 -7.06 -1.14
N GLY A 308 30.59 -6.91 -0.62
CA GLY A 308 31.34 -5.66 -0.71
C GLY A 308 30.78 -4.53 0.18
N ARG A 309 30.99 -3.28 -0.23
CA ARG A 309 30.45 -2.09 0.43
C ARG A 309 29.23 -1.59 -0.33
N PRO A 310 28.17 -1.11 0.36
CA PRO A 310 27.05 -0.46 -0.30
C PRO A 310 27.53 0.70 -1.15
N ILE A 311 26.98 0.78 -2.37
CA ILE A 311 27.22 1.95 -3.24
C ILE A 311 26.30 3.07 -2.74
N LEU A 312 26.86 4.26 -2.58
CA LEU A 312 26.11 5.43 -2.16
C LEU A 312 25.07 5.83 -3.23
N PRO A 313 23.90 6.36 -2.86
CA PRO A 313 22.91 6.88 -3.80
C PRO A 313 23.46 7.98 -4.72
N LEU A 314 22.81 8.21 -5.86
CA LEU A 314 23.11 9.35 -6.74
C LEU A 314 22.93 10.67 -5.99
N ALA A 315 21.88 10.77 -5.17
CA ALA A 315 21.60 11.95 -4.36
C ALA A 315 22.73 12.33 -3.41
N SER A 316 23.61 11.38 -3.01
CA SER A 316 24.74 11.67 -2.11
C SER A 316 25.93 12.32 -2.80
N ILE A 317 25.99 12.24 -4.12
CA ILE A 317 27.09 12.79 -4.94
C ILE A 317 26.57 13.89 -5.91
N ASP A 318 25.30 14.30 -5.74
CA ASP A 318 24.69 15.36 -6.54
C ASP A 318 24.87 16.73 -5.87
N ASP A 319 25.87 17.47 -6.27
CA ASP A 319 26.10 18.85 -5.80
C ASP A 319 25.14 19.87 -6.43
N GLY A 320 24.39 19.46 -7.44
CA GLY A 320 23.53 20.35 -8.25
C GLY A 320 22.07 20.41 -7.82
N GLY A 321 21.61 19.58 -6.87
CA GLY A 321 20.22 19.50 -6.46
C GLY A 321 19.28 19.00 -7.56
N SER A 322 19.80 18.19 -8.48
CA SER A 322 19.03 17.60 -9.60
C SER A 322 18.28 16.34 -9.20
N VAL A 323 18.69 15.68 -8.09
CA VAL A 323 18.17 14.39 -7.68
C VAL A 323 17.01 14.55 -6.69
N ILE A 324 15.92 13.86 -6.97
CA ILE A 324 14.80 13.62 -6.07
C ILE A 324 14.90 12.16 -5.64
N TYR A 325 15.21 11.95 -4.37
CA TYR A 325 15.42 10.63 -3.80
C TYR A 325 14.12 10.07 -3.22
N VAL A 326 13.68 8.92 -3.71
CA VAL A 326 12.49 8.21 -3.26
C VAL A 326 12.90 6.94 -2.52
N GLY A 327 12.47 6.82 -1.27
CA GLY A 327 12.78 5.66 -0.44
C GLY A 327 11.54 5.07 0.23
N THR A 328 11.69 3.88 0.81
CA THR A 328 10.59 3.18 1.47
C THR A 328 11.05 2.34 2.65
N LEU A 329 10.23 2.29 3.71
CA LEU A 329 10.39 1.32 4.80
C LEU A 329 9.55 0.04 4.57
N SER A 330 8.79 -0.02 3.47
CA SER A 330 7.96 -1.20 3.15
C SER A 330 8.78 -2.46 2.88
N LYS A 331 10.02 -2.32 2.43
CA LYS A 331 10.92 -3.45 2.18
C LYS A 331 11.74 -3.80 3.41
N THR A 332 11.98 -2.85 4.29
CA THR A 332 12.73 -3.04 5.54
C THR A 332 11.84 -3.58 6.65
N LEU A 333 10.65 -3.02 6.84
CA LEU A 333 9.71 -3.39 7.90
C LEU A 333 8.56 -4.25 7.39
N ALA A 334 7.53 -3.61 6.85
CA ALA A 334 6.37 -4.30 6.30
C ALA A 334 5.63 -3.41 5.28
N PRO A 335 5.15 -3.99 4.15
CA PRO A 335 4.40 -3.23 3.15
C PRO A 335 3.11 -2.60 3.68
N THR A 336 2.47 -3.22 4.67
CA THR A 336 1.19 -2.77 5.26
C THR A 336 1.31 -1.49 6.09
N LEU A 337 2.50 -1.15 6.60
CA LEU A 337 2.71 0.12 7.30
C LEU A 337 2.57 1.33 6.39
N ARG A 338 2.72 1.13 5.10
CA ARG A 338 2.57 2.19 4.09
C ARG A 338 3.42 3.42 4.38
N ILE A 339 4.68 3.25 4.77
CA ILE A 339 5.63 4.32 5.00
C ILE A 339 6.69 4.33 3.91
N GLY A 340 6.76 5.43 3.19
CA GLY A 340 7.83 5.81 2.29
C GLY A 340 8.19 7.28 2.54
N TYR A 341 9.14 7.77 1.80
CA TYR A 341 9.56 9.18 1.91
C TYR A 341 10.17 9.65 0.59
N VAL A 342 10.12 10.95 0.39
CA VAL A 342 10.84 11.63 -0.68
C VAL A 342 11.76 12.65 -0.03
N ALA A 343 13.03 12.63 -0.38
CA ALA A 343 14.01 13.65 -0.01
C ALA A 343 14.38 14.47 -1.26
N ALA A 344 14.25 15.77 -1.16
CA ALA A 344 14.47 16.70 -2.28
C ALA A 344 14.75 18.11 -1.75
N PRO A 345 15.22 19.04 -2.59
CA PRO A 345 15.34 20.45 -2.21
C PRO A 345 14.03 21.00 -1.63
N ARG A 346 14.13 21.83 -0.59
CA ARG A 346 12.98 22.35 0.16
C ARG A 346 11.82 22.89 -0.69
N PRO A 347 12.03 23.67 -1.77
CA PRO A 347 10.92 24.13 -2.62
C PRO A 347 10.14 23.00 -3.28
N VAL A 348 10.84 21.90 -3.62
CA VAL A 348 10.20 20.69 -4.17
C VAL A 348 9.35 20.03 -3.09
N VAL A 349 9.88 19.82 -1.88
CA VAL A 349 9.13 19.24 -0.75
C VAL A 349 7.88 20.05 -0.41
N GLU A 350 7.96 21.37 -0.41
CA GLU A 350 6.81 22.27 -0.19
C GLU A 350 5.74 22.06 -1.28
N THR A 351 6.16 21.92 -2.53
CA THR A 351 5.24 21.62 -3.66
C THR A 351 4.61 20.24 -3.50
N LEU A 352 5.40 19.21 -3.16
CA LEU A 352 4.87 17.87 -2.91
C LEU A 352 3.85 17.86 -1.76
N ALA A 353 4.12 18.58 -0.69
CA ALA A 353 3.19 18.72 0.43
C ALA A 353 1.88 19.40 0.03
N ALA A 354 1.95 20.46 -0.79
CA ALA A 354 0.76 21.13 -1.31
C ALA A 354 -0.08 20.23 -2.23
N VAL A 355 0.55 19.42 -3.08
CA VAL A 355 -0.14 18.41 -3.91
C VAL A 355 -0.78 17.35 -3.02
N ARG A 356 -0.04 16.83 -2.05
CA ARG A 356 -0.53 15.82 -1.10
C ARG A 356 -1.74 16.28 -0.30
N GLN A 357 -1.73 17.53 0.17
CA GLN A 357 -2.84 18.08 0.94
C GLN A 357 -4.19 18.02 0.19
N ARG A 358 -4.16 18.01 -1.15
CA ARG A 358 -5.36 17.88 -2.00
C ARG A 358 -5.77 16.42 -2.23
N ILE A 359 -4.85 15.43 -2.02
CA ILE A 359 -5.11 14.01 -2.30
C ILE A 359 -5.58 13.29 -1.03
N ASP A 360 -4.77 13.28 0.04
CA ASP A 360 -5.04 12.54 1.27
C ASP A 360 -4.75 13.33 2.55
N ARG A 361 -4.41 14.62 2.41
CA ARG A 361 -4.03 15.56 3.46
C ARG A 361 -2.76 15.20 4.20
N GLN A 362 -2.65 13.98 4.74
CA GLN A 362 -1.54 13.50 5.59
C GLN A 362 -1.49 11.98 5.64
N GLY A 363 -0.45 11.43 6.29
CA GLY A 363 -0.35 10.02 6.63
C GLY A 363 -1.07 9.63 7.92
N ASP A 364 -0.78 8.42 8.39
CA ASP A 364 -1.18 7.93 9.71
C ASP A 364 -0.14 8.39 10.75
N LEU A 365 -0.43 9.51 11.40
CA LEU A 365 0.50 10.13 12.35
C LEU A 365 0.83 9.23 13.54
N ALA A 366 -0.10 8.36 13.97
CA ALA A 366 0.15 7.44 15.08
C ALA A 366 1.17 6.37 14.70
N THR A 367 1.01 5.78 13.52
CA THR A 367 1.97 4.84 12.94
C THR A 367 3.31 5.52 12.65
N GLU A 368 3.30 6.72 12.08
CA GLU A 368 4.50 7.50 11.79
C GLU A 368 5.29 7.84 13.07
N ALA A 369 4.60 8.26 14.15
CA ALA A 369 5.22 8.51 15.45
C ALA A 369 5.82 7.26 16.07
N ALA A 370 5.12 6.13 16.02
CA ALA A 370 5.62 4.86 16.50
C ALA A 370 6.89 4.41 15.74
N VAL A 371 6.92 4.58 14.42
CA VAL A 371 8.10 4.23 13.61
C VAL A 371 9.25 5.20 13.87
N ALA A 372 8.97 6.49 14.13
CA ALA A 372 10.01 7.44 14.58
C ALA A 372 10.72 6.94 15.85
N ASP A 373 9.96 6.55 16.88
CA ASP A 373 10.52 5.96 18.11
C ASP A 373 11.38 4.72 17.79
N LEU A 374 10.90 3.81 16.94
CA LEU A 374 11.66 2.62 16.57
C LEU A 374 12.97 2.95 15.84
N MET A 375 12.99 4.01 15.04
CA MET A 375 14.21 4.49 14.37
C MET A 375 15.19 5.08 15.38
N GLU A 376 14.72 5.95 16.29
CA GLU A 376 15.52 6.57 17.34
C GLU A 376 16.11 5.54 18.32
N GLU A 377 15.34 4.53 18.70
CA GLU A 377 15.78 3.41 19.55
C GLU A 377 16.69 2.41 18.80
N GLY A 378 16.93 2.60 17.50
CA GLY A 378 17.74 1.73 16.66
C GLY A 378 17.10 0.36 16.35
N VAL A 379 15.81 0.17 16.64
CA VAL A 379 15.09 -1.08 16.36
C VAL A 379 15.02 -1.34 14.87
N VAL A 380 14.67 -0.32 14.08
CA VAL A 380 14.58 -0.43 12.60
C VAL A 380 15.91 -0.87 12.03
N GLN A 381 17.01 -0.33 12.53
CA GLN A 381 18.35 -0.66 12.05
C GLN A 381 18.77 -2.09 12.40
N ARG A 382 18.56 -2.52 13.64
CA ARG A 382 18.87 -3.90 14.05
C ARG A 382 18.02 -4.89 13.27
N HIS A 383 16.77 -4.54 13.00
CA HIS A 383 15.89 -5.34 12.17
C HIS A 383 16.38 -5.43 10.72
N ALA A 384 16.79 -4.30 10.11
CA ALA A 384 17.36 -4.27 8.76
C ALA A 384 18.60 -5.19 8.63
N TRP A 385 19.52 -5.13 9.59
CA TRP A 385 20.69 -6.02 9.61
C TRP A 385 20.32 -7.49 9.76
N ARG A 386 19.30 -7.79 10.59
CA ARG A 386 18.79 -9.16 10.73
C ARG A 386 18.19 -9.63 9.43
N MET A 387 17.36 -8.83 8.77
CA MET A 387 16.74 -9.16 7.49
C MET A 387 17.77 -9.29 6.37
N GLN A 388 18.77 -8.44 6.33
CA GLN A 388 19.88 -8.57 5.36
C GLN A 388 20.56 -9.93 5.47
N ARG A 389 20.94 -10.36 6.69
CA ARG A 389 21.55 -11.69 6.90
C ARG A 389 20.62 -12.82 6.50
N LEU A 390 19.35 -12.74 6.91
CA LEU A 390 18.34 -13.74 6.58
C LEU A 390 18.12 -13.86 5.07
N CYS A 391 17.98 -12.73 4.39
CA CYS A 391 17.78 -12.70 2.95
C CYS A 391 19.02 -13.20 2.18
N ARG A 392 20.22 -12.97 2.69
CA ARG A 392 21.44 -13.58 2.11
C ARG A 392 21.37 -15.11 2.16
N VAL A 393 21.01 -15.70 3.29
CA VAL A 393 20.86 -17.17 3.42
C VAL A 393 19.78 -17.70 2.48
N ARG A 394 18.64 -17.01 2.41
CA ARG A 394 17.54 -17.35 1.50
C ARG A 394 17.94 -17.24 0.03
N ARG A 395 18.70 -16.20 -0.34
CA ARG A 395 19.27 -16.06 -1.68
C ARG A 395 20.12 -17.26 -2.04
N ASP A 396 21.06 -17.61 -1.17
CA ASP A 396 22.02 -18.69 -1.42
C ASP A 396 21.31 -20.03 -1.56
N ALA A 397 20.37 -20.37 -0.66
CA ALA A 397 19.54 -21.57 -0.75
C ALA A 397 18.68 -21.59 -2.03
N PHE A 398 18.06 -20.47 -2.38
CA PHE A 398 17.24 -20.37 -3.58
C PHE A 398 18.06 -20.55 -4.86
N VAL A 399 19.20 -19.86 -4.96
CA VAL A 399 20.13 -19.98 -6.11
C VAL A 399 20.63 -21.41 -6.28
N GLU A 400 21.01 -22.06 -5.19
CA GLU A 400 21.46 -23.45 -5.20
C GLU A 400 20.34 -24.40 -5.65
N ALA A 401 19.13 -24.24 -5.12
CA ALA A 401 17.98 -25.03 -5.54
C ALA A 401 17.66 -24.87 -7.03
N VAL A 402 17.73 -23.63 -7.55
CA VAL A 402 17.50 -23.33 -8.97
C VAL A 402 18.59 -23.96 -9.83
N ARG A 403 19.87 -23.84 -9.46
CA ARG A 403 21.00 -24.44 -10.21
C ARG A 403 20.88 -25.95 -10.28
N THR A 404 20.55 -26.57 -9.15
CA THR A 404 20.44 -28.04 -9.06
C THR A 404 19.25 -28.60 -9.85
N LYS A 405 18.10 -27.93 -9.82
CA LYS A 405 16.85 -28.49 -10.36
C LYS A 405 16.44 -27.91 -11.72
N LEU A 406 16.94 -26.73 -12.07
CA LEU A 406 16.54 -25.98 -13.25
C LEU A 406 17.72 -25.39 -14.02
N GLY A 407 18.99 -25.76 -13.70
CA GLY A 407 20.18 -25.21 -14.32
C GLY A 407 20.25 -25.42 -15.84
N GLU A 408 19.62 -26.49 -16.38
CA GLU A 408 19.51 -26.70 -17.82
C GLU A 408 18.44 -25.83 -18.49
N ARG A 409 17.59 -25.16 -17.73
CA ARG A 409 16.47 -24.34 -18.21
C ARG A 409 16.60 -22.87 -17.89
N LEU A 410 17.37 -22.52 -16.85
CA LEU A 410 17.55 -21.17 -16.36
C LEU A 410 19.03 -20.82 -16.27
N GLU A 411 19.38 -19.71 -16.92
CA GLU A 411 20.66 -19.04 -16.73
C GLU A 411 20.49 -17.94 -15.69
N LEU A 412 21.18 -18.08 -14.57
CA LEU A 412 21.05 -17.12 -13.48
C LEU A 412 22.42 -16.71 -12.92
N ASN A 413 22.60 -15.42 -12.70
CA ASN A 413 23.68 -14.85 -11.93
C ASN A 413 23.23 -14.64 -10.48
N THR A 414 24.09 -14.95 -9.50
CA THR A 414 23.83 -14.66 -8.11
C THR A 414 23.88 -13.15 -7.90
N PRO A 415 22.77 -12.47 -7.51
CA PRO A 415 22.81 -11.04 -7.35
C PRO A 415 23.61 -10.66 -6.08
N PRO A 416 24.43 -9.60 -6.13
CA PRO A 416 25.21 -9.14 -4.98
C PRO A 416 24.34 -8.45 -3.91
N GLY A 417 23.07 -8.22 -4.22
CA GLY A 417 22.10 -7.55 -3.34
C GLY A 417 20.66 -7.74 -3.83
N GLY A 418 19.75 -7.00 -3.21
CA GLY A 418 18.33 -6.99 -3.55
C GLY A 418 17.53 -8.17 -2.99
N MET A 419 16.28 -8.29 -3.41
CA MET A 419 15.32 -9.26 -2.89
C MET A 419 14.89 -10.30 -3.95
N ALA A 420 15.48 -10.26 -5.15
CA ALA A 420 15.08 -11.10 -6.27
C ALA A 420 16.29 -11.49 -7.12
N VAL A 421 16.12 -12.54 -7.90
CA VAL A 421 16.99 -12.86 -9.03
C VAL A 421 16.28 -12.53 -10.34
N TRP A 422 17.05 -12.05 -11.32
CA TRP A 422 16.65 -11.92 -12.71
C TRP A 422 17.31 -13.03 -13.50
N THR A 423 16.51 -13.92 -14.07
CA THR A 423 17.03 -15.11 -14.72
C THR A 423 16.50 -15.26 -16.12
N ARG A 424 17.40 -15.63 -17.03
CA ARG A 424 17.05 -15.92 -18.41
C ARG A 424 16.54 -17.33 -18.55
N VAL A 425 15.43 -17.50 -19.24
CA VAL A 425 14.90 -18.80 -19.62
C VAL A 425 15.56 -19.22 -20.93
N LEU A 426 16.19 -20.38 -20.92
CA LEU A 426 16.90 -20.91 -22.08
C LEU A 426 15.93 -21.41 -23.17
N SER A 427 16.43 -21.58 -24.38
CA SER A 427 15.64 -21.96 -25.54
C SER A 427 14.84 -23.24 -25.36
N GLY A 428 13.65 -23.30 -25.96
CA GLY A 428 12.75 -24.46 -25.95
C GLY A 428 11.66 -24.42 -24.89
N LEU A 429 11.60 -23.39 -24.03
CA LEU A 429 10.57 -23.24 -23.04
C LEU A 429 9.78 -21.93 -23.23
N ASP A 430 8.47 -22.03 -23.45
CA ASP A 430 7.57 -20.86 -23.46
C ASP A 430 7.35 -20.39 -22.01
N VAL A 431 7.91 -19.23 -21.69
CA VAL A 431 7.91 -18.62 -20.35
C VAL A 431 6.48 -18.40 -19.82
N GLU A 432 5.59 -17.88 -20.67
CA GLU A 432 4.21 -17.59 -20.28
C GLU A 432 3.39 -18.86 -20.06
N ALA A 433 3.57 -19.86 -20.91
CA ALA A 433 2.93 -21.16 -20.72
C ALA A 433 3.47 -21.88 -19.47
N TRP A 434 4.77 -21.80 -19.22
CA TRP A 434 5.38 -22.35 -18.01
C TRP A 434 4.88 -21.66 -16.75
N ALA A 435 4.82 -20.35 -16.72
CA ALA A 435 4.27 -19.59 -15.59
C ALA A 435 2.80 -19.97 -15.30
N ARG A 436 1.98 -20.19 -16.34
CA ARG A 436 0.61 -20.70 -16.18
C ARG A 436 0.58 -22.09 -15.54
N ARG A 437 1.45 -23.03 -16.00
CA ARG A 437 1.55 -24.38 -15.38
C ARG A 437 2.05 -24.33 -13.94
N CYS A 438 3.02 -23.47 -13.63
CA CYS A 438 3.47 -23.26 -12.25
C CYS A 438 2.32 -22.80 -11.35
N ARG A 439 1.47 -21.91 -11.85
CA ARG A 439 0.30 -21.41 -11.11
C ARG A 439 -0.69 -22.53 -10.75
N THR A 440 -0.90 -23.51 -11.60
CA THR A 440 -1.74 -24.70 -11.27
C THR A 440 -1.13 -25.61 -10.22
N ARG A 441 0.16 -25.41 -9.88
CA ARG A 441 0.90 -26.09 -8.82
C ARG A 441 1.21 -25.15 -7.64
N ASP A 442 0.42 -24.10 -7.47
CA ASP A 442 0.53 -23.11 -6.39
C ASP A 442 1.87 -22.34 -6.36
N VAL A 443 2.51 -22.12 -7.51
CA VAL A 443 3.69 -21.25 -7.61
C VAL A 443 3.39 -20.08 -8.52
N ILE A 444 3.54 -18.86 -8.00
CA ILE A 444 3.29 -17.63 -8.75
C ILE A 444 4.61 -17.05 -9.22
N LEU A 445 4.78 -16.96 -10.54
CA LEU A 445 5.96 -16.39 -11.19
C LEU A 445 5.64 -15.04 -11.83
N GLN A 446 6.67 -14.22 -11.99
CA GLN A 446 6.56 -12.96 -12.72
C GLN A 446 7.42 -13.00 -13.98
N THR A 447 6.76 -12.98 -15.14
CA THR A 447 7.41 -13.08 -16.45
C THR A 447 7.95 -11.73 -16.89
N GLY A 448 8.98 -11.76 -17.73
CA GLY A 448 9.66 -10.57 -18.26
C GLY A 448 8.76 -9.65 -19.06
N ARG A 449 7.70 -10.17 -19.68
CA ARG A 449 6.71 -9.40 -20.45
C ARG A 449 6.16 -8.19 -19.70
N LYS A 450 5.94 -8.31 -18.39
CA LYS A 450 5.40 -7.23 -17.57
C LYS A 450 6.33 -6.01 -17.49
N PHE A 451 7.60 -6.20 -17.69
CA PHE A 451 8.62 -5.17 -17.49
C PHE A 451 9.05 -4.46 -18.79
N THR A 452 8.48 -4.84 -19.92
CA THR A 452 8.70 -4.15 -21.21
C THR A 452 7.56 -3.17 -21.47
N ARG A 453 7.88 -1.99 -22.01
CA ARG A 453 6.90 -0.93 -22.29
C ARG A 453 5.81 -1.36 -23.27
N ASP A 454 6.18 -2.14 -24.27
CA ASP A 454 5.30 -2.68 -25.32
C ASP A 454 4.64 -4.02 -24.92
N LEU A 455 4.86 -4.47 -23.69
CA LEU A 455 4.37 -5.77 -23.18
C LEU A 455 4.81 -6.96 -24.05
N ARG A 456 5.88 -6.83 -24.82
CA ARG A 456 6.40 -7.93 -25.61
C ARG A 456 6.98 -9.02 -24.70
N PRO A 457 6.78 -10.30 -25.01
CA PRO A 457 7.42 -11.38 -24.27
C PRO A 457 8.95 -11.31 -24.41
N ILE A 458 9.65 -11.42 -23.30
CA ILE A 458 11.10 -11.62 -23.25
C ILE A 458 11.41 -12.88 -22.43
N PRO A 459 12.47 -13.62 -22.72
CA PRO A 459 12.76 -14.90 -22.10
C PRO A 459 13.36 -14.73 -20.71
N TYR A 460 12.68 -14.01 -19.82
CA TYR A 460 13.16 -13.72 -18.48
C TYR A 460 12.07 -13.90 -17.42
N LEU A 461 12.52 -14.25 -16.21
CA LEU A 461 11.71 -14.28 -14.99
C LEU A 461 12.36 -13.41 -13.92
N ARG A 462 11.51 -12.74 -13.12
CA ARG A 462 11.94 -12.09 -11.89
C ARG A 462 11.38 -12.89 -10.71
N LEU A 463 12.27 -13.51 -9.94
CA LEU A 463 11.92 -14.44 -8.86
C LEU A 463 12.38 -13.88 -7.52
N ASN A 464 11.45 -13.60 -6.63
CA ASN A 464 11.71 -13.05 -5.30
C ASN A 464 11.93 -14.17 -4.28
N PHE A 465 12.94 -14.01 -3.43
CA PHE A 465 13.31 -15.00 -2.41
C PHE A 465 13.10 -14.51 -0.97
N ALA A 466 12.83 -13.22 -0.75
CA ALA A 466 12.86 -12.63 0.58
C ALA A 466 11.69 -13.02 1.49
N ALA A 467 10.51 -13.32 0.91
CA ALA A 467 9.28 -13.57 1.66
C ALA A 467 9.10 -15.01 2.13
N LEU A 468 9.82 -15.96 1.55
CA LEU A 468 9.69 -17.38 1.81
C LEU A 468 10.89 -17.89 2.61
N ARG A 469 10.66 -18.91 3.44
CA ARG A 469 11.74 -19.63 4.15
C ARG A 469 12.49 -20.57 3.19
N GLU A 470 13.69 -20.99 3.57
CA GLU A 470 14.56 -21.82 2.74
C GLU A 470 13.84 -23.08 2.22
N HIS A 471 13.17 -23.83 3.09
CA HIS A 471 12.41 -25.02 2.70
C HIS A 471 11.19 -24.70 1.81
N GLU A 472 10.57 -23.53 1.98
CA GLU A 472 9.48 -23.05 1.12
C GLU A 472 10.01 -22.68 -0.27
N LEU A 473 11.21 -22.12 -0.36
CA LEU A 473 11.90 -21.79 -1.61
C LEU A 473 12.30 -23.07 -2.36
N GLU A 474 12.86 -24.05 -1.67
CA GLU A 474 13.20 -25.36 -2.25
C GLU A 474 11.98 -26.08 -2.81
N GLU A 475 10.86 -26.06 -2.09
CA GLU A 475 9.60 -26.65 -2.53
C GLU A 475 9.03 -25.90 -3.74
N ALA A 476 9.09 -24.57 -3.73
CA ALA A 476 8.67 -23.75 -4.89
C ALA A 476 9.46 -24.11 -6.15
N VAL A 477 10.80 -24.22 -6.03
CA VAL A 477 11.67 -24.61 -7.15
C VAL A 477 11.38 -26.05 -7.61
N ARG A 478 11.13 -26.98 -6.69
CA ARG A 478 10.74 -28.35 -7.03
C ARG A 478 9.45 -28.39 -7.86
N ARG A 479 8.46 -27.59 -7.48
CA ARG A 479 7.18 -27.47 -8.23
C ARG A 479 7.39 -26.79 -9.59
N MET A 480 8.27 -25.78 -9.66
CA MET A 480 8.65 -25.16 -10.92
C MET A 480 9.26 -26.19 -11.89
N ALA A 481 10.20 -27.02 -11.42
CA ALA A 481 10.82 -28.06 -12.20
C ALA A 481 9.82 -29.11 -12.70
N ALA A 482 8.88 -29.53 -11.85
CA ALA A 482 7.78 -30.44 -12.23
C ALA A 482 6.76 -29.81 -13.20
N SER A 483 6.87 -28.53 -13.52
CA SER A 483 5.97 -27.77 -14.42
C SER A 483 6.60 -27.44 -15.78
N VAL A 484 7.86 -27.84 -16.01
CA VAL A 484 8.58 -27.63 -17.28
C VAL A 484 7.92 -28.31 -18.48
#